data_2a0fca6bca64f4aea8816ef2e2599243
#
_entry.id   2a0fca6bca64f4aea8816ef2e2599243
#
_cell.length_a   1.000
_cell.length_b   1.000
_cell.length_c   1.000
_cell.angle_alpha   90.00
_cell.angle_beta   90.00
_cell.angle_gamma   90.00
#
_symmetry.space_group_name_H-M   'P 1'
#
loop_
_entity.id
_entity.type
_entity.pdbx_description
1 polymer ?
#
loop_
_entity_poly.entity_id
_entity_poly.type
_entity_poly.pdbx_seq_one_letter_code
_entity_poly.pdbx_strand_id
1 'polypeptide(L)'
;MGFGGMERLHRHLCRFIAIDILLLVLLLTTTNTSGSPTISLFYFIVLLVLIPLGVICLAVMIRRRPHGINLGISCLGLTGSVFLLLGGLGVVGYLTDNSDAILLPAVLTLLGISTLRRIPAMRNPSYVTWYGNQNDGGITAAVGGHEVLATCPTCHSILAVIPDGLSSSDRCPNCGMALVLSEEE
;
A
#
# COMPACT_ATOMS: atom_id res chain seq x y z
N MET A 1 7.07 -3.03 -16.11
CA MET A 1 7.76 -2.09 -15.20
C MET A 1 8.78 -2.89 -14.41
N GLY A 2 10.07 -2.52 -14.44
CA GLY A 2 11.13 -3.28 -13.75
C GLY A 2 11.00 -3.17 -12.22
N PHE A 3 11.54 -4.17 -11.51
CA PHE A 3 11.54 -4.26 -10.03
C PHE A 3 11.94 -2.96 -9.32
N GLY A 4 12.88 -2.17 -9.87
CA GLY A 4 13.27 -0.88 -9.31
C GLY A 4 12.20 0.21 -9.34
N GLY A 5 11.19 0.10 -10.22
CA GLY A 5 10.07 1.04 -10.28
C GLY A 5 9.09 0.86 -9.14
N MET A 6 8.78 -0.38 -8.76
CA MET A 6 7.85 -0.70 -7.66
C MET A 6 8.43 -0.34 -6.29
N GLU A 7 9.73 -0.52 -6.10
CA GLU A 7 10.40 -0.09 -4.87
C GLU A 7 10.41 1.43 -4.70
N ARG A 8 10.60 2.18 -5.78
CA ARG A 8 10.49 3.65 -5.74
C ARG A 8 9.05 4.07 -5.39
N LEU A 9 8.05 3.44 -6.02
CA LEU A 9 6.65 3.70 -5.72
C LEU A 9 6.33 3.44 -4.24
N HIS A 10 6.78 2.31 -3.69
CA HIS A 10 6.59 1.97 -2.29
C HIS A 10 7.22 3.01 -1.36
N ARG A 11 8.48 3.41 -1.61
CA ARG A 11 9.16 4.46 -0.83
C ARG A 11 8.44 5.80 -0.91
N HIS A 12 7.90 6.14 -2.08
CA HIS A 12 7.08 7.35 -2.23
C HIS A 12 5.80 7.27 -1.40
N LEU A 13 5.07 6.15 -1.44
CA LEU A 13 3.84 5.95 -0.66
C LEU A 13 4.12 6.05 0.85
N CYS A 14 5.16 5.41 1.36
CA CYS A 14 5.57 5.52 2.77
C CYS A 14 5.90 6.97 3.17
N ARG A 15 6.63 7.71 2.32
CA ARG A 15 6.96 9.12 2.58
C ARG A 15 5.71 9.99 2.60
N PHE A 16 4.77 9.76 1.69
CA PHE A 16 3.51 10.51 1.67
C PHE A 16 2.67 10.25 2.89
N ILE A 17 2.53 9.01 3.34
CA ILE A 17 1.82 8.70 4.59
C ILE A 17 2.48 9.43 5.77
N ALA A 18 3.81 9.44 5.85
CA ALA A 18 4.52 10.14 6.92
C ALA A 18 4.29 11.66 6.86
N ILE A 19 4.34 12.26 5.67
CA ILE A 19 4.10 13.69 5.47
C ILE A 19 2.65 14.05 5.80
N ASP A 20 1.68 13.26 5.32
CA ASP A 20 0.26 13.50 5.57
C ASP A 20 -0.06 13.47 7.08
N ILE A 21 0.50 12.51 7.82
CA ILE A 21 0.35 12.43 9.28
C ILE A 21 1.00 13.62 9.97
N LEU A 22 2.23 13.99 9.56
CA LEU A 22 2.95 15.14 10.12
C LEU A 22 2.18 16.44 9.88
N LEU A 23 1.66 16.65 8.67
CA LEU A 23 0.85 17.82 8.34
C LEU A 23 -0.44 17.86 9.16
N LEU A 24 -1.09 16.71 9.36
CA LEU A 24 -2.30 16.63 10.17
C LEU A 24 -2.01 16.95 11.63
N VAL A 25 -0.92 16.44 12.21
CA VAL A 25 -0.48 16.79 13.57
C VAL A 25 -0.18 18.28 13.66
N LEU A 26 0.60 18.83 12.73
CA LEU A 26 0.94 20.26 12.70
C LEU A 26 -0.32 21.12 12.62
N LEU A 27 -1.24 20.78 11.73
CA LEU A 27 -2.50 21.49 11.57
C LEU A 27 -3.31 21.51 12.86
N LEU A 28 -3.55 20.32 13.44
CA LEU A 28 -4.39 20.19 14.64
C LEU A 28 -3.76 20.81 15.88
N THR A 29 -2.42 20.88 15.97
CA THR A 29 -1.73 21.53 17.07
C THR A 29 -1.65 23.06 16.92
N THR A 30 -1.68 23.56 15.67
CA THR A 30 -1.63 25.01 15.39
C THR A 30 -3.00 25.66 15.33
N THR A 31 -4.07 24.90 15.08
CA THR A 31 -5.43 25.43 15.16
C THR A 31 -5.78 25.77 16.61
N ASN A 32 -5.81 27.07 16.86
CA ASN A 32 -6.15 27.59 18.18
C ASN A 32 -7.65 27.36 18.45
N THR A 33 -7.97 26.35 19.27
CA THR A 33 -9.35 25.94 19.58
C THR A 33 -9.99 26.81 20.65
N SER A 34 -9.74 28.11 20.64
CA SER A 34 -10.24 29.07 21.63
C SER A 34 -11.77 29.27 21.64
N GLY A 35 -12.52 28.47 20.88
CA GLY A 35 -13.95 28.71 20.68
C GLY A 35 -14.91 27.78 21.43
N SER A 36 -14.74 26.46 21.40
CA SER A 36 -15.66 25.55 22.08
C SER A 36 -14.98 24.27 22.57
N PRO A 37 -15.35 23.78 23.78
CA PRO A 37 -14.77 22.56 24.34
C PRO A 37 -15.07 21.31 23.50
N THR A 38 -16.18 21.30 22.80
CA THR A 38 -16.57 20.21 21.88
C THR A 38 -15.64 20.09 20.67
N ILE A 39 -15.24 21.20 20.07
CA ILE A 39 -14.31 21.20 18.93
C ILE A 39 -12.91 20.75 19.39
N SER A 40 -12.47 21.23 20.54
CA SER A 40 -11.17 20.84 21.15
C SER A 40 -11.17 19.33 21.44
N LEU A 41 -12.24 18.78 21.99
CA LEU A 41 -12.37 17.35 22.26
C LEU A 41 -12.30 16.54 20.96
N PHE A 42 -12.99 16.98 19.91
CA PHE A 42 -12.95 16.32 18.60
C PHE A 42 -11.51 16.26 18.05
N TYR A 43 -10.79 17.36 18.06
CA TYR A 43 -9.38 17.40 17.60
C TYR A 43 -8.48 16.48 18.43
N PHE A 44 -8.67 16.45 19.74
CA PHE A 44 -7.92 15.56 20.61
C PHE A 44 -8.18 14.09 20.30
N ILE A 45 -9.44 13.68 20.08
CA ILE A 45 -9.78 12.31 19.69
C ILE A 45 -9.17 11.95 18.34
N VAL A 46 -9.24 12.85 17.36
CA VAL A 46 -8.65 12.64 16.03
C VAL A 46 -7.13 12.41 16.14
N LEU A 47 -6.43 13.24 16.93
CA LEU A 47 -4.99 13.06 17.18
C LEU A 47 -4.68 11.75 17.89
N LEU A 48 -5.45 11.41 18.93
CA LEU A 48 -5.25 10.21 19.74
C LEU A 48 -5.40 8.92 18.89
N VAL A 49 -6.25 8.93 17.88
CA VAL A 49 -6.50 7.77 17.00
C VAL A 49 -5.54 7.77 15.80
N LEU A 50 -5.39 8.89 15.12
CA LEU A 50 -4.65 8.96 13.85
C LEU A 50 -3.14 8.88 14.03
N ILE A 51 -2.59 9.42 15.12
CA ILE A 51 -1.12 9.34 15.35
C ILE A 51 -0.67 7.87 15.52
N PRO A 52 -1.21 7.09 16.47
CA PRO A 52 -0.78 5.71 16.65
C PRO A 52 -1.11 4.86 15.43
N LEU A 53 -2.27 5.05 14.80
CA LEU A 53 -2.62 4.36 13.56
C LEU A 53 -1.60 4.64 12.45
N GLY A 54 -1.20 5.89 12.27
CA GLY A 54 -0.22 6.29 11.28
C GLY A 54 1.17 5.73 11.54
N VAL A 55 1.62 5.74 12.80
CA VAL A 55 2.91 5.17 13.19
C VAL A 55 2.92 3.66 12.96
N ILE A 56 1.86 2.95 13.37
CA ILE A 56 1.72 1.51 13.16
C ILE A 56 1.67 1.20 11.66
N CYS A 57 0.88 1.95 10.89
CA CYS A 57 0.78 1.81 9.44
C CYS A 57 2.16 1.95 8.78
N LEU A 58 2.88 3.02 9.12
CA LEU A 58 4.21 3.27 8.58
C LEU A 58 5.20 2.17 8.96
N ALA A 59 5.20 1.73 10.22
CA ALA A 59 6.07 0.64 10.69
C ALA A 59 5.78 -0.69 9.97
N VAL A 60 4.49 -1.03 9.79
CA VAL A 60 4.05 -2.25 9.10
C VAL A 60 4.40 -2.19 7.61
N MET A 61 4.21 -1.04 6.96
CA MET A 61 4.55 -0.85 5.55
C MET A 61 6.06 -0.89 5.31
N ILE A 62 6.86 -0.20 6.12
CA ILE A 62 8.34 -0.21 6.00
C ILE A 62 8.88 -1.64 6.19
N ARG A 63 8.32 -2.38 7.15
CA ARG A 63 8.70 -3.77 7.43
C ARG A 63 8.05 -4.77 6.45
N ARG A 64 7.26 -4.28 5.50
CA ARG A 64 6.54 -5.06 4.48
C ARG A 64 5.77 -6.26 5.07
N ARG A 65 5.12 -6.08 6.21
CA ARG A 65 4.35 -7.16 6.84
C ARG A 65 3.05 -7.45 6.07
N PRO A 66 2.52 -8.69 6.16
CA PRO A 66 1.19 -9.00 5.64
C PRO A 66 0.18 -8.02 6.24
N HIS A 67 -0.85 -7.66 5.49
CA HIS A 67 -1.87 -6.64 5.80
C HIS A 67 -1.38 -5.16 5.74
N GLY A 68 -0.10 -4.88 5.46
CA GLY A 68 0.42 -3.51 5.36
C GLY A 68 -0.30 -2.68 4.29
N ILE A 69 -0.67 -3.28 3.16
CA ILE A 69 -1.42 -2.60 2.10
C ILE A 69 -2.81 -2.18 2.59
N ASN A 70 -3.55 -3.09 3.25
CA ASN A 70 -4.90 -2.79 3.75
C ASN A 70 -4.86 -1.70 4.83
N LEU A 71 -3.87 -1.79 5.72
CA LEU A 71 -3.65 -0.77 6.75
C LEU A 71 -3.27 0.58 6.12
N GLY A 72 -2.44 0.58 5.07
CA GLY A 72 -2.07 1.78 4.31
C GLY A 72 -3.28 2.43 3.63
N ILE A 73 -4.13 1.63 3.00
CA ILE A 73 -5.38 2.11 2.37
C ILE A 73 -6.30 2.71 3.44
N SER A 74 -6.47 2.05 4.58
CA SER A 74 -7.31 2.57 5.69
C SER A 74 -6.75 3.87 6.26
N CYS A 75 -5.43 3.95 6.46
CA CYS A 75 -4.76 5.14 6.96
C CYS A 75 -4.91 6.33 5.99
N LEU A 76 -4.63 6.14 4.69
CA LEU A 76 -4.82 7.17 3.67
C LEU A 76 -6.29 7.58 3.53
N GLY A 77 -7.21 6.61 3.62
CA GLY A 77 -8.66 6.87 3.58
C GLY A 77 -9.11 7.75 4.73
N LEU A 78 -8.73 7.40 5.95
CA LEU A 78 -9.07 8.19 7.16
C LEU A 78 -8.44 9.58 7.12
N THR A 79 -7.13 9.67 6.87
CA THR A 79 -6.42 10.96 6.82
C THR A 79 -6.97 11.85 5.72
N GLY A 80 -7.19 11.31 4.51
CA GLY A 80 -7.77 12.04 3.39
C GLY A 80 -9.20 12.51 3.67
N SER A 81 -10.02 11.69 4.34
CA SER A 81 -11.39 12.09 4.75
C SER A 81 -11.35 13.23 5.78
N VAL A 82 -10.44 13.19 6.74
CA VAL A 82 -10.28 14.28 7.73
C VAL A 82 -9.89 15.58 7.04
N PHE A 83 -8.93 15.54 6.10
CA PHE A 83 -8.54 16.73 5.34
C PHE A 83 -9.70 17.28 4.50
N LEU A 84 -10.49 16.40 3.86
CA LEU A 84 -11.68 16.84 3.10
C LEU A 84 -12.76 17.44 3.99
N LEU A 85 -13.02 16.86 5.16
CA LEU A 85 -13.99 17.39 6.11
C LEU A 85 -13.56 18.77 6.62
N LEU A 86 -12.32 18.89 7.09
CA LEU A 86 -11.80 20.17 7.60
C LEU A 86 -11.73 21.24 6.50
N GLY A 87 -11.25 20.87 5.31
CA GLY A 87 -11.20 21.75 4.17
C GLY A 87 -12.57 22.16 3.68
N GLY A 88 -13.50 21.20 3.53
CA GLY A 88 -14.87 21.44 3.09
C GLY A 88 -15.66 22.33 4.06
N LEU A 89 -15.58 22.05 5.36
CA LEU A 89 -16.21 22.89 6.39
C LEU A 89 -15.63 24.30 6.39
N GLY A 90 -14.30 24.42 6.20
CA GLY A 90 -13.66 25.72 6.09
C GLY A 90 -14.08 26.51 4.84
N VAL A 91 -14.27 25.86 3.69
CA VAL A 91 -14.81 26.50 2.47
C VAL A 91 -16.24 26.95 2.67
N VAL A 92 -17.08 26.12 3.29
CA VAL A 92 -18.46 26.50 3.63
C VAL A 92 -18.48 27.69 4.59
N GLY A 93 -17.65 27.68 5.65
CA GLY A 93 -17.51 28.81 6.56
C GLY A 93 -17.08 30.11 5.86
N TYR A 94 -16.14 30.03 4.92
CA TYR A 94 -15.75 31.17 4.08
C TYR A 94 -16.92 31.74 3.28
N LEU A 95 -17.77 30.88 2.71
CA LEU A 95 -18.90 31.31 1.89
C LEU A 95 -20.06 31.91 2.73
N THR A 96 -20.18 31.49 4.01
CA THR A 96 -21.26 31.96 4.89
C THR A 96 -20.86 33.17 5.74
N ASP A 97 -19.65 33.19 6.25
CA ASP A 97 -19.21 34.15 7.28
C ASP A 97 -18.27 35.26 6.72
N ASN A 98 -18.01 35.27 5.39
CA ASN A 98 -17.06 36.21 4.76
C ASN A 98 -15.67 36.24 5.44
N SER A 99 -15.21 35.11 5.96
CA SER A 99 -13.87 35.02 6.56
C SER A 99 -12.79 35.23 5.49
N ASP A 100 -11.81 36.13 5.78
CA ASP A 100 -10.79 36.56 4.79
C ASP A 100 -9.77 35.46 4.39
N ALA A 101 -9.86 34.25 4.94
CA ALA A 101 -8.83 33.20 4.79
C ALA A 101 -9.34 31.95 4.05
N ILE A 102 -9.58 32.04 2.74
CA ILE A 102 -9.94 30.88 1.89
C ILE A 102 -8.77 29.93 1.61
N LEU A 103 -7.54 30.44 1.71
CA LEU A 103 -6.34 29.71 1.26
C LEU A 103 -6.13 28.42 2.03
N LEU A 104 -6.25 28.42 3.34
CA LEU A 104 -6.07 27.24 4.17
C LEU A 104 -7.10 26.13 3.88
N PRO A 105 -8.44 26.42 3.86
CA PRO A 105 -9.45 25.46 3.49
C PRO A 105 -9.26 24.87 2.09
N ALA A 106 -8.89 25.70 1.12
CA ALA A 106 -8.65 25.25 -0.25
C ALA A 106 -7.45 24.28 -0.33
N VAL A 107 -6.35 24.60 0.36
CA VAL A 107 -5.15 23.72 0.43
C VAL A 107 -5.51 22.39 1.09
N LEU A 108 -6.28 22.40 2.18
CA LEU A 108 -6.71 21.18 2.86
C LEU A 108 -7.57 20.29 1.98
N THR A 109 -8.51 20.91 1.25
CA THR A 109 -9.38 20.17 0.31
C THR A 109 -8.54 19.52 -0.80
N LEU A 110 -7.60 20.26 -1.40
CA LEU A 110 -6.70 19.73 -2.41
C LEU A 110 -5.80 18.62 -1.86
N LEU A 111 -5.31 18.77 -0.64
CA LEU A 111 -4.49 17.75 0.04
C LEU A 111 -5.31 16.48 0.25
N GLY A 112 -6.54 16.59 0.74
CA GLY A 112 -7.46 15.45 0.92
C GLY A 112 -7.72 14.71 -0.40
N ILE A 113 -8.02 15.42 -1.48
CA ILE A 113 -8.19 14.83 -2.81
C ILE A 113 -6.90 14.13 -3.25
N SER A 114 -5.75 14.78 -3.07
CA SER A 114 -4.44 14.22 -3.44
C SER A 114 -4.12 12.93 -2.68
N THR A 115 -4.44 12.87 -1.39
CA THR A 115 -4.25 11.70 -0.53
C THR A 115 -5.14 10.54 -0.99
N LEU A 116 -6.42 10.78 -1.24
CA LEU A 116 -7.37 9.74 -1.70
C LEU A 116 -7.01 9.21 -3.10
N ARG A 117 -6.50 10.05 -3.99
CA ARG A 117 -6.05 9.63 -5.33
C ARG A 117 -4.91 8.62 -5.33
N ARG A 118 -4.22 8.41 -4.22
CA ARG A 118 -3.14 7.41 -4.08
C ARG A 118 -3.66 6.02 -3.73
N ILE A 119 -4.89 5.89 -3.24
CA ILE A 119 -5.51 4.60 -2.89
C ILE A 119 -5.54 3.63 -4.10
N PRO A 120 -5.96 4.04 -5.31
CA PRO A 120 -5.93 3.16 -6.47
C PRO A 120 -4.53 2.62 -6.82
N ALA A 121 -3.47 3.39 -6.57
CA ALA A 121 -2.09 2.93 -6.80
C ALA A 121 -1.71 1.76 -5.87
N MET A 122 -2.20 1.75 -4.63
CA MET A 122 -1.98 0.66 -3.67
C MET A 122 -2.84 -0.58 -4.00
N ARG A 123 -3.97 -0.41 -4.70
CA ARG A 123 -4.84 -1.51 -5.17
C ARG A 123 -4.40 -2.12 -6.50
N ASN A 124 -3.38 -1.54 -7.14
CA ASN A 124 -2.89 -2.07 -8.42
C ASN A 124 -2.39 -3.51 -8.22
N PRO A 125 -2.88 -4.50 -9.01
CA PRO A 125 -2.50 -5.91 -8.86
C PRO A 125 -0.99 -6.12 -8.97
N SER A 126 -0.29 -5.38 -9.82
CA SER A 126 1.17 -5.44 -9.93
C SER A 126 1.88 -4.99 -8.65
N TYR A 127 1.33 -4.02 -7.92
CA TYR A 127 1.88 -3.57 -6.64
C TYR A 127 1.59 -4.59 -5.53
N VAL A 128 0.37 -5.15 -5.51
CA VAL A 128 -0.05 -6.15 -4.51
C VAL A 128 0.80 -7.42 -4.63
N THR A 129 0.99 -7.95 -5.84
CA THR A 129 1.84 -9.13 -6.09
C THR A 129 3.29 -8.86 -5.74
N TRP A 130 3.85 -7.69 -6.14
CA TRP A 130 5.21 -7.31 -5.76
C TRP A 130 5.40 -7.22 -4.24
N TYR A 131 4.43 -6.63 -3.54
CA TYR A 131 4.47 -6.49 -2.08
C TYR A 131 4.35 -7.84 -1.38
N GLY A 132 3.49 -8.74 -1.86
CA GLY A 132 3.29 -10.10 -1.35
C GLY A 132 4.54 -10.97 -1.52
N ASN A 133 5.12 -11.00 -2.72
CA ASN A 133 6.29 -11.83 -3.02
C ASN A 133 7.53 -11.51 -2.15
N GLN A 134 7.59 -10.33 -1.55
CA GLN A 134 8.69 -9.98 -0.63
C GLN A 134 8.40 -10.36 0.83
N ASN A 135 7.15 -10.64 1.18
CA ASN A 135 6.78 -11.10 2.52
C ASN A 135 7.02 -12.60 2.72
N ASP A 136 6.88 -13.37 1.65
CA ASP A 136 7.05 -14.82 1.66
C ASP A 136 8.51 -15.26 1.58
N GLY A 137 9.43 -14.42 2.05
CA GLY A 137 10.88 -14.57 2.03
C GLY A 137 11.47 -15.83 2.68
N GLY A 138 10.80 -16.94 2.55
CA GLY A 138 11.30 -18.23 3.02
C GLY A 138 10.66 -19.45 2.35
N ILE A 139 9.47 -19.33 1.78
CA ILE A 139 8.79 -20.53 1.25
C ILE A 139 8.30 -20.31 -0.20
N THR A 140 7.96 -19.08 -0.60
CA THR A 140 7.57 -18.77 -1.99
C THR A 140 8.72 -18.29 -2.85
N ALA A 141 9.91 -18.04 -2.29
CA ALA A 141 11.13 -17.97 -3.11
C ALA A 141 11.43 -19.32 -3.78
N ALA A 142 10.88 -20.42 -3.23
CA ALA A 142 10.89 -21.74 -3.88
C ALA A 142 9.73 -21.93 -4.87
N VAL A 143 8.68 -21.11 -4.82
CA VAL A 143 7.51 -21.14 -5.73
C VAL A 143 7.51 -19.94 -6.70
N GLY A 144 8.41 -18.97 -6.54
CA GLY A 144 8.60 -17.82 -7.41
C GLY A 144 9.65 -18.03 -8.53
N GLY A 145 10.11 -19.26 -8.74
CA GLY A 145 10.71 -19.65 -9.99
C GLY A 145 9.67 -19.42 -11.10
N HIS A 146 10.06 -18.73 -12.15
CA HIS A 146 9.21 -18.52 -13.30
C HIS A 146 8.62 -19.85 -13.76
N GLU A 147 7.33 -20.09 -13.52
CA GLU A 147 6.63 -21.22 -14.10
C GLU A 147 6.72 -21.09 -15.61
N VAL A 148 7.35 -22.05 -16.23
CA VAL A 148 7.48 -22.15 -17.67
C VAL A 148 6.60 -23.28 -18.16
N LEU A 149 5.83 -23.01 -19.20
CA LEU A 149 5.09 -24.07 -19.86
C LEU A 149 6.08 -24.93 -20.67
N ALA A 150 6.30 -26.14 -20.22
CA ALA A 150 7.12 -27.13 -20.89
C ALA A 150 6.27 -28.29 -21.41
N THR A 151 6.68 -28.90 -22.48
CA THR A 151 6.05 -30.11 -23.04
C THR A 151 6.81 -31.34 -22.58
N CYS A 152 6.08 -32.33 -22.07
CA CYS A 152 6.68 -33.61 -21.73
C CYS A 152 7.26 -34.25 -22.99
N PRO A 153 8.52 -34.72 -23.01
CA PRO A 153 9.14 -35.30 -24.21
C PRO A 153 8.50 -36.61 -24.66
N THR A 154 7.78 -37.30 -23.77
CA THR A 154 7.20 -38.62 -24.08
C THR A 154 5.74 -38.55 -24.48
N CYS A 155 4.90 -37.80 -23.75
CA CYS A 155 3.44 -37.77 -24.00
C CYS A 155 2.95 -36.43 -24.53
N HIS A 156 3.81 -35.45 -24.73
CA HIS A 156 3.53 -34.10 -25.24
C HIS A 156 2.50 -33.31 -24.43
N SER A 157 2.17 -33.76 -23.21
CA SER A 157 1.33 -32.94 -22.30
C SER A 157 2.04 -31.65 -21.88
N ILE A 158 1.28 -30.56 -21.86
CA ILE A 158 1.78 -29.25 -21.40
C ILE A 158 1.74 -29.27 -19.88
N LEU A 159 2.87 -28.96 -19.26
CA LEU A 159 3.07 -28.91 -17.81
C LEU A 159 3.59 -27.53 -17.43
N ALA A 160 3.09 -26.98 -16.34
CA ALA A 160 3.71 -25.83 -15.70
C ALA A 160 4.83 -26.35 -14.78
N VAL A 161 6.06 -26.02 -15.09
CA VAL A 161 7.25 -26.48 -14.36
C VAL A 161 8.07 -25.27 -13.92
N ILE A 162 8.72 -25.40 -12.78
CA ILE A 162 9.71 -24.44 -12.30
C ILE A 162 11.08 -24.99 -12.62
N PRO A 163 11.83 -24.43 -13.61
CA PRO A 163 13.09 -25.01 -14.08
C PRO A 163 14.12 -25.20 -12.95
N ASP A 164 14.22 -24.20 -12.08
CA ASP A 164 15.19 -24.21 -10.97
C ASP A 164 14.82 -25.17 -9.83
N GLY A 165 13.57 -25.69 -9.82
CA GLY A 165 13.05 -26.61 -8.82
C GLY A 165 12.96 -28.05 -9.31
N LEU A 166 13.25 -28.33 -10.59
CA LEU A 166 13.16 -29.66 -11.16
C LEU A 166 14.28 -30.56 -10.63
N SER A 167 13.91 -31.67 -10.04
CA SER A 167 14.84 -32.72 -9.60
C SER A 167 14.82 -33.92 -10.56
N SER A 168 15.86 -34.74 -10.54
CA SER A 168 15.94 -35.98 -11.32
C SER A 168 14.87 -37.01 -10.92
N SER A 169 14.21 -36.82 -9.77
CA SER A 169 13.11 -37.66 -9.30
C SER A 169 11.75 -37.23 -9.83
N ASP A 170 11.63 -36.03 -10.42
CA ASP A 170 10.35 -35.50 -10.87
C ASP A 170 9.87 -36.20 -12.12
N ARG A 171 8.63 -36.65 -12.06
CA ARG A 171 7.99 -37.45 -13.10
C ARG A 171 6.75 -36.74 -13.66
N CYS A 172 6.50 -36.96 -14.94
CA CYS A 172 5.30 -36.44 -15.57
C CYS A 172 4.04 -37.06 -14.95
N PRO A 173 3.08 -36.25 -14.46
CA PRO A 173 1.85 -36.76 -13.84
C PRO A 173 0.95 -37.54 -14.82
N ASN A 174 1.13 -37.33 -16.11
CA ASN A 174 0.31 -37.98 -17.14
C ASN A 174 0.88 -39.33 -17.61
N CYS A 175 2.19 -39.47 -17.77
CA CYS A 175 2.83 -40.68 -18.28
C CYS A 175 3.88 -41.34 -17.36
N GLY A 176 4.20 -40.69 -16.22
CA GLY A 176 5.17 -41.20 -15.23
C GLY A 176 6.66 -41.13 -15.64
N MET A 177 6.97 -40.62 -16.82
CA MET A 177 8.35 -40.53 -17.31
C MET A 177 9.08 -39.38 -16.60
N ALA A 178 10.40 -39.52 -16.40
CA ALA A 178 11.26 -38.49 -15.83
C ALA A 178 11.22 -37.22 -16.68
N LEU A 179 11.10 -36.06 -16.01
CA LEU A 179 11.05 -34.75 -16.69
C LEU A 179 12.44 -34.20 -16.98
N VAL A 180 13.45 -34.67 -16.24
CA VAL A 180 14.85 -34.34 -16.45
C VAL A 180 15.55 -35.54 -17.03
N LEU A 181 16.12 -35.39 -18.22
CA LEU A 181 17.02 -36.38 -18.80
C LEU A 181 18.39 -36.17 -18.15
N SER A 182 18.88 -37.14 -17.39
CA SER A 182 20.29 -37.16 -16.98
C SER A 182 21.11 -37.30 -18.23
N GLU A 183 21.88 -36.29 -18.59
CA GLU A 183 22.98 -36.47 -19.55
C GLU A 183 23.99 -37.38 -18.86
N GLU A 184 23.95 -38.66 -19.20
CA GLU A 184 25.05 -39.56 -18.89
C GLU A 184 26.20 -39.21 -19.86
N GLU A 185 27.25 -38.57 -19.30
CA GLU A 185 28.57 -38.54 -19.89
C GLU A 185 29.28 -39.91 -19.73
#